data_db5b895a75187b2852a8185089826d02
#
_entry.id   db5b895a75187b2852a8185089826d02
#
_cell.length_a   1.000
_cell.length_b   1.000
_cell.length_c   1.000
_cell.angle_alpha   90.00
_cell.angle_beta   90.00
_cell.angle_gamma   90.00
#
_symmetry.space_group_name_H-M   'P 1'
#
loop_
_entity.id
_entity.type
_entity.pdbx_description
1 polymer ?
#
loop_
_entity_poly.entity_id
_entity_poly.type
_entity_poly.pdbx_seq_one_letter_code
_entity_poly.pdbx_strand_id
1 'polypeptide(L)'
;MNFGLFFLNFQLKGMTSETVLDDMIDTIALVDKDEYHFKTAFVNEHHFSKNGIVGAPITAASFLLGLTERLHIGSLNQVITTHHPVRIAEETSLLDQISNGRFILGLSDCVSDFEMDFFKRQRDSQQQQFEACYKILNEGITTNYCHANDDFYNFPKVSINPHCISKENLKQYILATSMGVVEWAAKKGLPLTYRWSDTLAEKENYYQRYLAVAAKNNVDITNVDHQFPLLVNINPNSDIAKQEMRNYIRGYIAEAYPNTNQEEKIEELIKQHAVGTEDEYYESSKEALEKTGSKNVLLSFESMTNKSAVIDLINMFNEKIKNKLY
;
A
#
# COMPACT_ATOMS: atom_id res chain seq x y z
N MET A 1 11.06 -2.54 14.32
CA MET A 1 10.15 -2.91 13.21
C MET A 1 8.75 -2.42 13.54
N ASN A 2 7.99 -1.93 12.58
CA ASN A 2 6.61 -1.46 12.75
C ASN A 2 5.67 -2.41 12.01
N PHE A 3 4.48 -2.62 12.56
CA PHE A 3 3.47 -3.46 11.95
C PHE A 3 2.19 -2.68 11.69
N GLY A 4 1.60 -2.93 10.54
CA GLY A 4 0.32 -2.38 10.12
C GLY A 4 -0.51 -3.42 9.41
N LEU A 5 -1.70 -3.00 8.99
CA LEU A 5 -2.60 -3.79 8.16
C LEU A 5 -2.67 -3.20 6.76
N PHE A 6 -2.97 -4.03 5.77
CA PHE A 6 -3.42 -3.54 4.48
C PHE A 6 -4.55 -4.40 3.93
N PHE A 7 -5.42 -3.77 3.16
CA PHE A 7 -6.63 -4.39 2.64
C PHE A 7 -6.65 -4.26 1.11
N LEU A 8 -6.73 -5.41 0.45
CA LEU A 8 -6.92 -5.52 -1.00
C LEU A 8 -8.40 -5.45 -1.36
N ASN A 9 -9.28 -5.81 -0.42
CA ASN A 9 -10.73 -5.82 -0.57
C ASN A 9 -11.20 -6.67 -1.78
N PHE A 10 -10.67 -7.89 -1.91
CA PHE A 10 -11.09 -8.83 -2.94
C PHE A 10 -12.48 -9.39 -2.64
N GLN A 11 -13.40 -9.27 -3.60
CA GLN A 11 -14.73 -9.84 -3.49
C GLN A 11 -14.73 -11.27 -4.05
N LEU A 12 -14.47 -12.25 -3.20
CA LEU A 12 -14.47 -13.65 -3.59
C LEU A 12 -15.90 -14.14 -3.93
N LYS A 13 -15.97 -15.27 -4.64
CA LYS A 13 -17.24 -15.90 -5.02
C LYS A 13 -18.09 -16.19 -3.76
N GLY A 14 -19.31 -15.65 -3.74
CA GLY A 14 -20.25 -15.79 -2.63
C GLY A 14 -20.20 -14.67 -1.59
N MET A 15 -19.21 -13.78 -1.66
CA MET A 15 -19.17 -12.57 -0.83
C MET A 15 -19.93 -11.42 -1.48
N THR A 16 -20.54 -10.59 -0.66
CA THR A 16 -21.09 -9.29 -1.07
C THR A 16 -20.08 -8.18 -0.83
N SER A 17 -20.23 -7.03 -1.48
CA SER A 17 -19.39 -5.86 -1.19
C SER A 17 -19.55 -5.39 0.26
N GLU A 18 -20.76 -5.50 0.82
CA GLU A 18 -21.05 -5.23 2.22
C GLU A 18 -20.18 -6.09 3.14
N THR A 19 -20.17 -7.42 2.95
CA THR A 19 -19.35 -8.34 3.75
C THR A 19 -17.86 -7.98 3.70
N VAL A 20 -17.32 -7.67 2.51
CA VAL A 20 -15.91 -7.31 2.35
C VAL A 20 -15.56 -6.02 3.10
N LEU A 21 -16.43 -5.01 3.00
CA LEU A 21 -16.22 -3.73 3.67
C LEU A 21 -16.41 -3.82 5.18
N ASP A 22 -17.41 -4.57 5.65
CA ASP A 22 -17.64 -4.79 7.07
C ASP A 22 -16.48 -5.54 7.74
N ASP A 23 -15.92 -6.57 7.07
CA ASP A 23 -14.75 -7.30 7.58
C ASP A 23 -13.51 -6.39 7.71
N MET A 24 -13.30 -5.50 6.75
CA MET A 24 -12.23 -4.48 6.83
C MET A 24 -12.47 -3.53 8.01
N ILE A 25 -13.69 -2.97 8.11
CA ILE A 25 -14.05 -1.99 9.15
C ILE A 25 -13.93 -2.61 10.54
N ASP A 26 -14.49 -3.80 10.74
CA ASP A 26 -14.44 -4.52 12.02
C ASP A 26 -13.01 -4.87 12.43
N THR A 27 -12.17 -5.29 11.47
CA THR A 27 -10.76 -5.59 11.72
C THR A 27 -9.97 -4.34 12.14
N ILE A 28 -10.19 -3.20 11.47
CA ILE A 28 -9.54 -1.94 11.82
C ILE A 28 -10.01 -1.45 13.18
N ALA A 29 -11.30 -1.49 13.46
CA ALA A 29 -11.86 -1.12 14.76
C ALA A 29 -11.35 -2.02 15.91
N LEU A 30 -11.16 -3.32 15.64
CA LEU A 30 -10.56 -4.24 16.60
C LEU A 30 -9.13 -3.83 16.96
N VAL A 31 -8.26 -3.61 15.95
CA VAL A 31 -6.85 -3.33 16.18
C VAL A 31 -6.56 -1.88 16.59
N ASP A 32 -7.55 -0.98 16.54
CA ASP A 32 -7.42 0.38 17.07
C ASP A 32 -7.46 0.44 18.60
N LYS A 33 -7.88 -0.62 19.28
CA LYS A 33 -7.89 -0.68 20.75
C LYS A 33 -6.47 -0.65 21.32
N ASP A 34 -6.33 -0.12 22.54
CA ASP A 34 -5.04 0.14 23.18
C ASP A 34 -4.17 -1.12 23.40
N GLU A 35 -4.80 -2.30 23.56
CA GLU A 35 -4.10 -3.55 23.73
C GLU A 35 -3.39 -4.05 22.45
N TYR A 36 -3.71 -3.48 21.27
CA TYR A 36 -3.08 -3.86 20.01
C TYR A 36 -1.90 -2.96 19.67
N HIS A 37 -0.86 -3.56 19.10
CA HIS A 37 0.41 -2.90 18.82
C HIS A 37 0.62 -2.56 17.33
N PHE A 38 -0.38 -2.79 16.50
CA PHE A 38 -0.41 -2.29 15.13
C PHE A 38 -0.43 -0.75 15.12
N LYS A 39 0.25 -0.15 14.14
CA LYS A 39 0.43 1.31 14.06
C LYS A 39 -0.33 1.94 12.91
N THR A 40 -0.57 1.18 11.85
CA THR A 40 -1.12 1.71 10.59
C THR A 40 -2.13 0.75 9.99
N ALA A 41 -3.07 1.28 9.20
CA ALA A 41 -3.90 0.49 8.30
C ALA A 41 -4.02 1.20 6.95
N PHE A 42 -4.01 0.42 5.87
CA PHE A 42 -4.02 0.94 4.50
C PHE A 42 -5.11 0.30 3.66
N VAL A 43 -5.70 1.12 2.79
CA VAL A 43 -6.71 0.70 1.82
C VAL A 43 -6.16 0.89 0.41
N ASN A 44 -6.30 -0.13 -0.44
CA ASN A 44 -5.82 -0.13 -1.81
C ASN A 44 -6.83 0.53 -2.77
N GLU A 45 -6.34 1.08 -3.91
CA GLU A 45 -7.18 1.56 -5.01
C GLU A 45 -7.20 0.55 -6.15
N HIS A 46 -8.40 0.12 -6.52
CA HIS A 46 -8.65 -0.68 -7.71
C HIS A 46 -9.95 -0.25 -8.37
N HIS A 47 -9.95 -0.26 -9.70
CA HIS A 47 -11.12 0.10 -10.48
C HIS A 47 -11.61 -1.09 -11.32
N PHE A 48 -12.93 -1.15 -11.55
CA PHE A 48 -13.59 -2.05 -12.52
C PHE A 48 -13.38 -3.55 -12.29
N SER A 49 -12.88 -3.96 -11.13
CA SER A 49 -12.53 -5.34 -10.80
C SER A 49 -13.19 -5.79 -9.49
N LYS A 50 -13.44 -7.11 -9.39
CA LYS A 50 -13.77 -7.77 -8.10
C LYS A 50 -12.50 -8.10 -7.29
N ASN A 51 -11.34 -8.02 -7.91
CA ASN A 51 -10.05 -8.17 -7.26
C ASN A 51 -9.58 -6.82 -6.68
N GLY A 52 -10.47 -6.19 -5.93
CA GLY A 52 -10.34 -4.89 -5.30
C GLY A 52 -11.54 -4.01 -5.59
N ILE A 53 -12.47 -3.89 -4.62
CA ILE A 53 -13.75 -3.18 -4.81
C ILE A 53 -13.70 -1.70 -4.39
N VAL A 54 -12.58 -1.23 -3.88
CA VAL A 54 -12.42 0.17 -3.43
C VAL A 54 -11.76 1.00 -4.51
N GLY A 55 -12.54 1.83 -5.19
CA GLY A 55 -12.06 2.78 -6.22
C GLY A 55 -11.78 4.19 -5.68
N ALA A 56 -11.96 4.43 -4.37
CA ALA A 56 -11.78 5.74 -3.75
C ALA A 56 -11.11 5.60 -2.37
N PRO A 57 -9.81 5.28 -2.31
CA PRO A 57 -9.12 4.99 -1.05
C PRO A 57 -9.07 6.18 -0.10
N ILE A 58 -8.99 7.42 -0.59
CA ILE A 58 -9.06 8.63 0.25
C ILE A 58 -10.42 8.74 0.95
N THR A 59 -11.52 8.43 0.27
CA THR A 59 -12.86 8.41 0.88
C THR A 59 -12.97 7.33 1.95
N ALA A 60 -12.46 6.13 1.67
CA ALA A 60 -12.42 5.05 2.67
C ALA A 60 -11.54 5.43 3.87
N ALA A 61 -10.36 5.98 3.62
CA ALA A 61 -9.46 6.47 4.68
C ALA A 61 -10.11 7.57 5.54
N SER A 62 -10.89 8.47 4.94
CA SER A 62 -11.64 9.50 5.67
C SER A 62 -12.62 8.89 6.68
N PHE A 63 -13.40 7.92 6.24
CA PHE A 63 -14.34 7.19 7.11
C PHE A 63 -13.60 6.46 8.25
N LEU A 64 -12.52 5.74 7.91
CA LEU A 64 -11.73 4.98 8.88
C LEU A 64 -10.99 5.88 9.89
N LEU A 65 -10.53 7.06 9.48
CA LEU A 65 -9.95 8.06 10.40
C LEU A 65 -10.97 8.60 11.40
N GLY A 66 -12.24 8.75 10.97
CA GLY A 66 -13.34 9.12 11.86
C GLY A 66 -13.77 8.01 12.81
N LEU A 67 -13.54 6.75 12.44
CA LEU A 67 -13.86 5.56 13.25
C LEU A 67 -12.77 5.25 14.28
N THR A 68 -11.51 5.64 14.02
CA THR A 68 -10.33 5.28 14.82
C THR A 68 -9.77 6.47 15.59
N GLU A 69 -9.12 6.19 16.72
CA GLU A 69 -8.49 7.22 17.56
C GLU A 69 -6.96 7.15 17.51
N ARG A 70 -6.39 5.96 17.35
CA ARG A 70 -4.96 5.69 17.52
C ARG A 70 -4.22 5.38 16.22
N LEU A 71 -4.84 4.61 15.34
CA LEU A 71 -4.20 4.17 14.10
C LEU A 71 -3.96 5.33 13.13
N HIS A 72 -2.82 5.28 12.47
CA HIS A 72 -2.62 6.04 11.24
C HIS A 72 -3.26 5.28 10.08
N ILE A 73 -4.07 5.96 9.29
CA ILE A 73 -4.79 5.38 8.15
C ILE A 73 -4.24 5.97 6.85
N GLY A 74 -4.03 5.14 5.86
CA GLY A 74 -3.50 5.60 4.59
C GLY A 74 -4.11 4.94 3.35
N SER A 75 -3.86 5.55 2.20
CA SER A 75 -3.98 4.90 0.90
C SER A 75 -2.75 4.04 0.64
N LEU A 76 -2.94 2.82 0.15
CA LEU A 76 -1.84 1.96 -0.31
C LEU A 76 -2.09 1.58 -1.76
N ASN A 77 -2.34 2.44 -2.46
CA ASN A 77 -1.90 3.64 -3.09
C ASN A 77 -3.10 4.48 -3.55
N GLN A 78 -2.85 5.76 -3.74
CA GLN A 78 -3.68 6.64 -4.54
C GLN A 78 -3.06 6.73 -5.93
N VAL A 79 -3.82 6.41 -6.97
CA VAL A 79 -3.37 6.54 -8.37
C VAL A 79 -3.48 8.01 -8.77
N ILE A 80 -2.39 8.77 -8.57
CA ILE A 80 -2.46 10.24 -8.70
C ILE A 80 -2.63 10.73 -10.15
N THR A 81 -2.25 9.91 -11.11
CA THR A 81 -2.38 10.26 -12.53
C THR A 81 -3.82 10.26 -13.05
N THR A 82 -4.76 9.60 -12.36
CA THR A 82 -6.18 9.58 -12.71
C THR A 82 -6.96 10.79 -12.17
N HIS A 83 -6.35 11.58 -11.29
CA HIS A 83 -6.94 12.72 -10.61
C HIS A 83 -6.25 14.04 -10.96
N HIS A 84 -6.84 15.14 -10.56
CA HIS A 84 -6.17 16.45 -10.60
C HIS A 84 -5.32 16.63 -9.34
N PRO A 85 -4.01 16.95 -9.43
CA PRO A 85 -3.10 17.00 -8.27
C PRO A 85 -3.51 18.04 -7.21
N VAL A 86 -4.12 19.16 -7.60
CA VAL A 86 -4.67 20.13 -6.65
C VAL A 86 -5.76 19.50 -5.78
N ARG A 87 -6.64 18.68 -6.36
CA ARG A 87 -7.70 18.02 -5.62
C ARG A 87 -7.14 17.05 -4.58
N ILE A 88 -6.11 16.27 -4.94
CA ILE A 88 -5.46 15.37 -3.99
C ILE A 88 -4.76 16.16 -2.87
N ALA A 89 -4.16 17.32 -3.20
CA ALA A 89 -3.55 18.18 -2.19
C ALA A 89 -4.56 18.72 -1.18
N GLU A 90 -5.75 19.16 -1.65
CA GLU A 90 -6.86 19.61 -0.79
C GLU A 90 -7.39 18.47 0.10
N GLU A 91 -7.67 17.30 -0.49
CA GLU A 91 -8.15 16.13 0.24
C GLU A 91 -7.13 15.65 1.29
N THR A 92 -5.85 15.58 0.91
CA THR A 92 -4.76 15.22 1.81
C THR A 92 -4.64 16.19 2.98
N SER A 93 -4.65 17.50 2.68
CA SER A 93 -4.54 18.54 3.70
C SER A 93 -5.75 18.55 4.64
N LEU A 94 -6.96 18.28 4.11
CA LEU A 94 -8.16 18.16 4.93
C LEU A 94 -8.07 16.95 5.87
N LEU A 95 -7.67 15.78 5.36
CA LEU A 95 -7.52 14.58 6.17
C LEU A 95 -6.42 14.71 7.23
N ASP A 96 -5.30 15.34 6.89
CA ASP A 96 -4.23 15.66 7.82
C ASP A 96 -4.74 16.53 8.97
N GLN A 97 -5.53 17.57 8.68
CA GLN A 97 -6.13 18.46 9.67
C GLN A 97 -7.12 17.73 10.59
N ILE A 98 -8.16 17.10 10.01
CA ILE A 98 -9.23 16.50 10.83
C ILE A 98 -8.80 15.25 11.59
N SER A 99 -7.73 14.57 11.15
CA SER A 99 -7.16 13.41 11.83
C SER A 99 -6.02 13.76 12.80
N ASN A 100 -5.66 15.04 12.91
CA ASN A 100 -4.51 15.49 13.69
C ASN A 100 -3.20 14.78 13.29
N GLY A 101 -2.91 14.74 11.98
CA GLY A 101 -1.68 14.17 11.42
C GLY A 101 -1.64 12.64 11.32
N ARG A 102 -2.78 11.94 11.44
CA ARG A 102 -2.83 10.47 11.33
C ARG A 102 -2.99 9.96 9.90
N PHE A 103 -3.19 10.83 8.91
CA PHE A 103 -3.29 10.41 7.52
C PHE A 103 -1.91 10.08 6.92
N ILE A 104 -1.83 9.01 6.13
CA ILE A 104 -0.63 8.60 5.37
C ILE A 104 -0.98 8.55 3.89
N LEU A 105 -0.16 9.16 3.05
CA LEU A 105 -0.39 9.23 1.62
C LEU A 105 0.50 8.22 0.88
N GLY A 106 -0.07 7.12 0.42
CA GLY A 106 0.59 6.21 -0.51
C GLY A 106 0.23 6.59 -1.96
N LEU A 107 1.19 6.60 -2.86
CA LEU A 107 1.08 7.12 -4.21
C LEU A 107 1.51 6.10 -5.26
N SER A 108 0.79 6.06 -6.38
CA SER A 108 1.18 5.30 -7.57
C SER A 108 0.86 6.02 -8.87
N ASP A 109 1.43 5.50 -9.95
CA ASP A 109 1.32 6.06 -11.29
C ASP A 109 0.22 5.44 -12.17
N CYS A 110 -0.41 4.40 -11.78
CA CYS A 110 -1.39 3.55 -12.45
C CYS A 110 -0.82 2.15 -12.70
N VAL A 111 -1.68 1.14 -12.76
CA VAL A 111 -1.24 -0.25 -12.74
C VAL A 111 -1.81 -1.13 -13.86
N SER A 112 -2.95 -0.80 -14.47
CA SER A 112 -3.54 -1.61 -15.54
C SER A 112 -3.71 -0.83 -16.84
N ASP A 113 -3.57 -1.54 -17.95
CA ASP A 113 -3.78 -0.99 -19.29
C ASP A 113 -5.23 -0.52 -19.47
N PHE A 114 -6.17 -1.28 -18.94
CA PHE A 114 -7.58 -0.94 -18.99
C PHE A 114 -7.90 0.36 -18.26
N GLU A 115 -7.35 0.55 -17.06
CA GLU A 115 -7.52 1.80 -16.31
C GLU A 115 -6.89 2.98 -17.04
N MET A 116 -5.69 2.81 -17.62
CA MET A 116 -5.04 3.86 -18.42
C MET A 116 -5.88 4.27 -19.61
N ASP A 117 -6.42 3.32 -20.37
CA ASP A 117 -7.28 3.57 -21.52
C ASP A 117 -8.58 4.27 -21.09
N PHE A 118 -9.21 3.80 -20.00
CA PHE A 118 -10.45 4.37 -19.49
C PHE A 118 -10.26 5.81 -19.02
N PHE A 119 -9.21 6.10 -18.26
CA PHE A 119 -8.88 7.44 -17.79
C PHE A 119 -8.13 8.29 -18.82
N LYS A 120 -7.98 7.77 -20.06
CA LYS A 120 -7.32 8.46 -21.20
C LYS A 120 -5.89 8.90 -20.85
N ARG A 121 -5.13 8.01 -20.25
CA ARG A 121 -3.72 8.21 -19.92
C ARG A 121 -2.82 7.52 -20.94
N GLN A 122 -1.67 8.13 -21.23
CA GLN A 122 -0.71 7.61 -22.20
C GLN A 122 0.45 6.91 -21.48
N ARG A 123 0.69 5.67 -21.85
CA ARG A 123 1.75 4.83 -21.25
C ARG A 123 3.13 5.46 -21.42
N ASP A 124 3.43 5.99 -22.60
CA ASP A 124 4.75 6.55 -22.93
C ASP A 124 5.11 7.79 -22.09
N SER A 125 4.13 8.48 -21.52
CA SER A 125 4.31 9.66 -20.66
C SER A 125 3.86 9.44 -19.21
N GLN A 126 3.55 8.20 -18.82
CA GLN A 126 3.01 7.86 -17.51
C GLN A 126 3.89 8.34 -16.36
N GLN A 127 5.20 8.04 -16.43
CA GLN A 127 6.13 8.46 -15.38
C GLN A 127 6.28 9.99 -15.34
N GLN A 128 6.39 10.66 -16.50
CA GLN A 128 6.49 12.12 -16.55
C GLN A 128 5.24 12.79 -15.97
N GLN A 129 4.06 12.25 -16.27
CA GLN A 129 2.81 12.74 -15.70
C GLN A 129 2.75 12.51 -14.19
N PHE A 130 3.20 11.35 -13.70
CA PHE A 130 3.29 11.07 -12.26
C PHE A 130 4.22 12.06 -11.55
N GLU A 131 5.39 12.33 -12.14
CA GLU A 131 6.34 13.30 -11.60
C GLU A 131 5.79 14.73 -11.58
N ALA A 132 5.07 15.14 -12.63
CA ALA A 132 4.38 16.43 -12.68
C ALA A 132 3.26 16.53 -11.62
N CYS A 133 2.41 15.49 -11.49
CA CYS A 133 1.40 15.38 -10.44
C CYS A 133 2.02 15.52 -9.05
N TYR A 134 3.07 14.75 -8.78
CA TYR A 134 3.73 14.76 -7.48
C TYR A 134 4.32 16.13 -7.14
N LYS A 135 4.95 16.80 -8.12
CA LYS A 135 5.51 18.14 -7.91
C LYS A 135 4.45 19.13 -7.43
N ILE A 136 3.30 19.17 -8.12
CA ILE A 136 2.18 20.06 -7.79
C ILE A 136 1.60 19.70 -6.43
N LEU A 137 1.34 18.43 -6.20
CA LEU A 137 0.81 17.90 -4.94
C LEU A 137 1.71 18.26 -3.76
N ASN A 138 3.00 17.98 -3.88
CA ASN A 138 3.98 18.23 -2.81
C ASN A 138 4.16 19.73 -2.55
N GLU A 139 4.20 20.57 -3.59
CA GLU A 139 4.21 22.03 -3.43
C GLU A 139 2.97 22.50 -2.66
N GLY A 140 1.77 21.99 -3.02
CA GLY A 140 0.52 22.33 -2.36
C GLY A 140 0.53 21.96 -0.87
N ILE A 141 0.99 20.76 -0.51
CA ILE A 141 1.05 20.28 0.87
C ILE A 141 2.06 21.08 1.70
N THR A 142 3.25 21.34 1.15
CA THR A 142 4.34 21.95 1.92
C THR A 142 4.22 23.46 2.04
N THR A 143 3.77 24.14 0.98
CA THR A 143 3.71 25.60 0.94
C THR A 143 2.29 26.20 1.08
N ASN A 144 1.25 25.35 1.02
CA ASN A 144 -0.17 25.71 0.94
C ASN A 144 -0.57 26.43 -0.35
N TYR A 145 0.29 26.42 -1.34
CA TYR A 145 0.06 26.98 -2.67
C TYR A 145 0.66 26.06 -3.70
N CYS A 146 0.09 26.04 -4.89
CA CYS A 146 0.71 25.41 -6.05
C CYS A 146 0.37 26.14 -7.34
N HIS A 147 1.14 25.88 -8.35
CA HIS A 147 0.93 26.38 -9.72
C HIS A 147 1.51 25.37 -10.71
N ALA A 148 1.12 25.46 -11.96
CA ALA A 148 1.72 24.64 -13.00
C ALA A 148 1.73 25.39 -14.33
N ASN A 149 2.80 25.14 -15.09
CA ASN A 149 2.93 25.57 -16.48
C ASN A 149 3.87 24.55 -17.16
N ASP A 150 3.35 23.36 -17.42
CA ASP A 150 4.04 22.25 -18.07
C ASP A 150 3.10 21.57 -19.10
N ASP A 151 3.58 20.51 -19.73
CA ASP A 151 2.84 19.80 -20.78
C ASP A 151 1.57 19.09 -20.27
N PHE A 152 1.48 18.82 -18.96
CA PHE A 152 0.36 18.09 -18.33
C PHE A 152 -0.63 19.02 -17.63
N TYR A 153 -0.14 20.12 -17.04
CA TYR A 153 -0.93 21.02 -16.21
C TYR A 153 -0.57 22.47 -16.47
N ASN A 154 -1.60 23.31 -16.64
CA ASN A 154 -1.42 24.75 -16.83
C ASN A 154 -2.50 25.52 -16.06
N PHE A 155 -2.12 26.10 -14.92
CA PHE A 155 -2.99 26.94 -14.10
C PHE A 155 -2.18 27.93 -13.25
N PRO A 156 -2.76 29.10 -12.90
CA PRO A 156 -2.10 30.12 -12.10
C PRO A 156 -1.89 29.62 -10.65
N LYS A 157 -1.16 30.40 -9.86
CA LYS A 157 -1.00 30.12 -8.44
C LYS A 157 -2.36 30.09 -7.73
N VAL A 158 -2.64 28.95 -7.09
CA VAL A 158 -3.85 28.72 -6.29
C VAL A 158 -3.46 28.34 -4.86
N SER A 159 -4.35 28.64 -3.89
CA SER A 159 -4.16 28.21 -2.50
C SER A 159 -4.80 26.86 -2.25
N ILE A 160 -4.15 26.05 -1.42
CA ILE A 160 -4.68 24.77 -0.91
C ILE A 160 -5.31 25.03 0.46
N ASN A 161 -6.56 24.67 0.63
CA ASN A 161 -7.32 24.86 1.85
C ASN A 161 -8.11 23.60 2.24
N PRO A 162 -8.09 23.19 3.54
CA PRO A 162 -7.28 23.78 4.61
C PRO A 162 -5.78 23.59 4.40
N HIS A 163 -4.96 24.27 5.18
CA HIS A 163 -3.51 24.04 5.15
C HIS A 163 -3.16 22.70 5.77
N CYS A 164 -2.19 21.98 5.20
CA CYS A 164 -1.64 20.78 5.78
C CYS A 164 -0.86 21.12 7.05
N ILE A 165 -1.13 20.44 8.18
CA ILE A 165 -0.42 20.68 9.44
C ILE A 165 0.90 19.96 9.51
N SER A 166 0.98 18.78 8.91
CA SER A 166 2.20 17.95 8.88
C SER A 166 3.24 18.46 7.89
N LYS A 167 2.82 19.08 6.80
CA LYS A 167 3.69 19.66 5.76
C LYS A 167 4.77 18.67 5.28
N GLU A 168 6.04 19.03 5.45
CA GLU A 168 7.20 18.21 5.09
C GLU A 168 7.29 16.89 5.88
N ASN A 169 6.61 16.82 7.01
CA ASN A 169 6.55 15.62 7.86
C ASN A 169 5.38 14.69 7.52
N LEU A 170 4.52 15.05 6.55
CA LEU A 170 3.48 14.15 6.08
C LEU A 170 4.11 12.86 5.58
N LYS A 171 3.71 11.73 6.16
CA LYS A 171 4.20 10.42 5.73
C LYS A 171 3.71 10.11 4.35
N GLN A 172 4.64 9.86 3.43
CA GLN A 172 4.37 9.51 2.04
C GLN A 172 5.10 8.22 1.69
N TYR A 173 4.48 7.38 0.86
CA TYR A 173 5.07 6.16 0.33
C TYR A 173 4.83 6.08 -1.17
N ILE A 174 5.79 5.58 -1.91
CA ILE A 174 5.71 5.42 -3.37
C ILE A 174 5.63 3.94 -3.71
N LEU A 175 4.59 3.53 -4.42
CA LEU A 175 4.47 2.14 -4.89
C LEU A 175 5.56 1.87 -5.94
N ALA A 176 6.34 0.83 -5.73
CA ALA A 176 7.42 0.41 -6.63
C ALA A 176 6.82 -0.30 -7.87
N THR A 177 6.33 0.47 -8.83
CA THR A 177 5.67 -0.03 -10.04
C THR A 177 6.64 -0.33 -11.17
N SER A 178 7.77 0.36 -11.21
CA SER A 178 8.81 0.23 -12.23
C SER A 178 10.17 0.69 -11.70
N MET A 179 11.23 0.30 -12.40
CA MET A 179 12.59 0.76 -12.07
C MET A 179 12.73 2.28 -12.13
N GLY A 180 12.07 2.93 -13.09
CA GLY A 180 12.09 4.39 -13.22
C GLY A 180 11.48 5.11 -12.01
N VAL A 181 10.33 4.63 -11.52
CA VAL A 181 9.67 5.15 -10.32
C VAL A 181 10.54 4.94 -9.07
N VAL A 182 11.20 3.78 -8.95
CA VAL A 182 12.13 3.47 -7.86
C VAL A 182 13.33 4.44 -7.87
N GLU A 183 13.94 4.67 -9.03
CA GLU A 183 15.05 5.62 -9.16
C GLU A 183 14.63 7.06 -8.83
N TRP A 184 13.45 7.46 -9.26
CA TRP A 184 12.89 8.76 -8.96
C TRP A 184 12.63 8.93 -7.45
N ALA A 185 12.03 7.94 -6.79
CA ALA A 185 11.80 7.95 -5.34
C ALA A 185 13.12 8.02 -4.57
N ALA A 186 14.14 7.26 -4.99
CA ALA A 186 15.47 7.27 -4.39
C ALA A 186 16.15 8.64 -4.47
N LYS A 187 16.05 9.36 -5.59
CA LYS A 187 16.58 10.74 -5.73
C LYS A 187 15.92 11.73 -4.79
N LYS A 188 14.73 11.43 -4.29
CA LYS A 188 13.95 12.28 -3.37
C LYS A 188 14.01 11.81 -1.92
N GLY A 189 14.61 10.66 -1.64
CA GLY A 189 14.62 10.06 -0.30
C GLY A 189 13.24 9.59 0.16
N LEU A 190 12.32 9.30 -0.77
CA LEU A 190 10.96 8.85 -0.47
C LEU A 190 10.94 7.33 -0.26
N PRO A 191 10.29 6.83 0.81
CA PRO A 191 10.19 5.40 1.05
C PRO A 191 9.31 4.70 0.01
N LEU A 192 9.65 3.45 -0.28
CA LEU A 192 8.89 2.59 -1.16
C LEU A 192 7.86 1.76 -0.39
N THR A 193 6.75 1.46 -1.06
CA THR A 193 5.92 0.29 -0.79
C THR A 193 6.13 -0.71 -1.92
N TYR A 194 6.51 -1.94 -1.60
CA TYR A 194 6.61 -2.99 -2.61
C TYR A 194 5.23 -3.52 -2.97
N ARG A 195 5.05 -3.97 -4.22
CA ARG A 195 3.81 -4.68 -4.56
C ARG A 195 3.82 -6.06 -3.90
N TRP A 196 2.69 -6.46 -3.34
CA TRP A 196 2.57 -7.81 -2.77
C TRP A 196 2.76 -8.90 -3.84
N SER A 197 2.39 -8.62 -5.10
CA SER A 197 2.44 -9.56 -6.23
C SER A 197 3.78 -9.61 -6.99
N ASP A 198 4.77 -8.79 -6.61
CA ASP A 198 6.13 -8.90 -7.13
C ASP A 198 6.87 -10.04 -6.43
N THR A 199 7.77 -10.71 -7.15
CA THR A 199 8.66 -11.72 -6.58
C THR A 199 9.65 -11.09 -5.61
N LEU A 200 10.20 -11.90 -4.70
CA LEU A 200 11.23 -11.41 -3.78
C LEU A 200 12.47 -10.91 -4.54
N ALA A 201 12.83 -11.57 -5.65
CA ALA A 201 13.94 -11.15 -6.50
C ALA A 201 13.70 -9.76 -7.14
N GLU A 202 12.48 -9.49 -7.60
CA GLU A 202 12.11 -8.17 -8.12
C GLU A 202 12.20 -7.08 -7.03
N LYS A 203 11.66 -7.36 -5.85
CA LYS A 203 11.72 -6.45 -4.69
C LYS A 203 13.16 -6.17 -4.25
N GLU A 204 14.01 -7.20 -4.19
CA GLU A 204 15.43 -7.08 -3.89
C GLU A 204 16.15 -6.22 -4.94
N ASN A 205 15.87 -6.43 -6.23
CA ASN A 205 16.44 -5.63 -7.32
C ASN A 205 16.01 -4.14 -7.21
N TYR A 206 14.75 -3.85 -6.86
CA TYR A 206 14.28 -2.50 -6.58
C TYR A 206 15.04 -1.88 -5.41
N TYR A 207 15.23 -2.61 -4.33
CA TYR A 207 15.97 -2.11 -3.16
C TYR A 207 17.43 -1.81 -3.48
N GLN A 208 18.13 -2.71 -4.14
CA GLN A 208 19.53 -2.50 -4.54
C GLN A 208 19.66 -1.29 -5.47
N ARG A 209 18.73 -1.12 -6.40
CA ARG A 209 18.71 0.05 -7.28
C ARG A 209 18.43 1.34 -6.51
N TYR A 210 17.49 1.31 -5.57
CA TYR A 210 17.21 2.44 -4.69
C TYR A 210 18.48 2.90 -3.95
N LEU A 211 19.20 1.99 -3.31
CA LEU A 211 20.43 2.27 -2.59
C LEU A 211 21.50 2.88 -3.50
N ALA A 212 21.73 2.31 -4.66
CA ALA A 212 22.72 2.79 -5.62
C ALA A 212 22.41 4.22 -6.11
N VAL A 213 21.14 4.51 -6.39
CA VAL A 213 20.72 5.84 -6.87
C VAL A 213 20.77 6.87 -5.74
N ALA A 214 20.34 6.55 -4.54
CA ALA A 214 20.43 7.42 -3.36
C ALA A 214 21.88 7.79 -3.07
N ALA A 215 22.78 6.81 -3.03
CA ALA A 215 24.21 7.03 -2.82
C ALA A 215 24.82 7.93 -3.91
N LYS A 216 24.53 7.68 -5.18
CA LYS A 216 25.01 8.49 -6.32
C LYS A 216 24.59 9.96 -6.23
N ASN A 217 23.41 10.23 -5.64
CA ASN A 217 22.84 11.57 -5.52
C ASN A 217 23.06 12.20 -4.14
N ASN A 218 23.84 11.57 -3.24
CA ASN A 218 24.10 12.01 -1.87
C ASN A 218 22.82 12.24 -1.06
N VAL A 219 21.79 11.39 -1.27
CA VAL A 219 20.53 11.44 -0.51
C VAL A 219 20.71 10.71 0.81
N ASP A 220 20.40 11.36 1.92
CA ASP A 220 20.36 10.70 3.23
C ASP A 220 19.11 9.81 3.34
N ILE A 221 19.34 8.51 3.49
CA ILE A 221 18.30 7.49 3.62
C ILE A 221 18.28 6.82 5.01
N THR A 222 18.98 7.37 5.98
CA THR A 222 19.10 6.79 7.34
C THR A 222 17.74 6.55 8.00
N ASN A 223 16.77 7.44 7.75
CA ASN A 223 15.41 7.37 8.29
C ASN A 223 14.38 6.91 7.27
N VAL A 224 14.80 6.35 6.14
CA VAL A 224 13.87 5.81 5.14
C VAL A 224 13.47 4.39 5.54
N ASP A 225 12.18 4.20 5.74
CA ASP A 225 11.59 2.92 6.17
C ASP A 225 10.63 2.41 5.09
N HIS A 226 11.09 1.49 4.24
CA HIS A 226 10.27 0.86 3.21
C HIS A 226 9.17 -0.01 3.82
N GLN A 227 8.06 -0.18 3.08
CA GLN A 227 6.93 -1.02 3.46
C GLN A 227 6.93 -2.34 2.69
N PHE A 228 6.73 -3.42 3.41
CA PHE A 228 6.63 -4.78 2.87
C PHE A 228 5.25 -5.38 3.14
N PRO A 229 4.36 -5.46 2.14
CA PRO A 229 3.07 -6.13 2.27
C PRO A 229 3.22 -7.64 2.27
N LEU A 230 2.63 -8.30 3.28
CA LEU A 230 2.56 -9.75 3.44
C LEU A 230 1.11 -10.22 3.50
N LEU A 231 0.73 -11.11 2.59
CA LEU A 231 -0.49 -11.88 2.74
C LEU A 231 -0.27 -12.93 3.82
N VAL A 232 -1.25 -13.12 4.69
CA VAL A 232 -1.13 -13.98 5.86
C VAL A 232 -2.22 -15.03 5.83
N ASN A 233 -1.82 -16.30 5.91
CA ASN A 233 -2.69 -17.43 6.22
C ASN A 233 -1.89 -18.50 6.95
N ILE A 234 -2.06 -18.58 8.26
CA ILE A 234 -1.35 -19.53 9.11
C ILE A 234 -2.33 -20.55 9.66
N ASN A 235 -2.04 -21.81 9.41
CA ASN A 235 -2.86 -22.94 9.84
C ASN A 235 -1.94 -24.08 10.30
N PRO A 236 -2.26 -24.82 11.37
CA PRO A 236 -1.53 -26.03 11.74
C PRO A 236 -1.41 -27.05 10.60
N ASN A 237 -2.39 -27.06 9.68
CA ASN A 237 -2.30 -27.78 8.42
C ASN A 237 -1.89 -26.82 7.30
N SER A 238 -0.63 -26.89 6.89
CA SER A 238 -0.03 -26.05 5.84
C SER A 238 -0.77 -26.14 4.51
N ASP A 239 -1.31 -27.32 4.14
CA ASP A 239 -2.04 -27.50 2.88
C ASP A 239 -3.36 -26.70 2.86
N ILE A 240 -4.03 -26.57 4.00
CA ILE A 240 -5.24 -25.75 4.12
C ILE A 240 -4.88 -24.28 3.88
N ALA A 241 -3.88 -23.77 4.59
CA ALA A 241 -3.43 -22.38 4.43
C ALA A 241 -3.05 -22.08 2.96
N LYS A 242 -2.27 -22.95 2.34
CA LYS A 242 -1.85 -22.80 0.94
C LYS A 242 -3.03 -22.86 -0.02
N GLN A 243 -4.00 -23.75 0.22
CA GLN A 243 -5.19 -23.87 -0.65
C GLN A 243 -6.12 -22.65 -0.55
N GLU A 244 -6.34 -22.13 0.65
CA GLU A 244 -7.12 -20.89 0.85
C GLU A 244 -6.44 -19.71 0.17
N MET A 245 -5.13 -19.57 0.33
CA MET A 245 -4.35 -18.51 -0.34
C MET A 245 -4.41 -18.62 -1.87
N ARG A 246 -4.28 -19.83 -2.46
CA ARG A 246 -4.47 -20.05 -3.90
C ARG A 246 -5.82 -19.55 -4.37
N ASN A 247 -6.87 -19.88 -3.63
CA ASN A 247 -8.24 -19.46 -3.98
C ASN A 247 -8.38 -17.93 -3.91
N TYR A 248 -7.74 -17.30 -2.92
CA TYR A 248 -7.80 -15.87 -2.70
C TYR A 248 -7.12 -15.08 -3.83
N ILE A 249 -5.88 -15.44 -4.20
CA ILE A 249 -5.10 -14.65 -5.17
C ILE A 249 -5.36 -15.03 -6.63
N ARG A 250 -5.98 -16.19 -6.92
CA ARG A 250 -6.17 -16.72 -8.28
C ARG A 250 -6.87 -15.73 -9.21
N GLY A 251 -7.94 -15.09 -8.75
CA GLY A 251 -8.70 -14.12 -9.55
C GLY A 251 -7.84 -12.94 -9.97
N TYR A 252 -7.08 -12.37 -9.04
CA TYR A 252 -6.18 -11.27 -9.32
C TYR A 252 -5.06 -11.68 -10.28
N ILE A 253 -4.43 -12.83 -10.07
CA ILE A 253 -3.36 -13.31 -10.94
C ILE A 253 -3.86 -13.54 -12.38
N ALA A 254 -5.07 -14.08 -12.54
CA ALA A 254 -5.66 -14.27 -13.86
C ALA A 254 -5.91 -12.93 -14.59
N GLU A 255 -6.28 -11.88 -13.86
CA GLU A 255 -6.54 -10.55 -14.40
C GLU A 255 -5.24 -9.77 -14.66
N ALA A 256 -4.34 -9.72 -13.69
CA ALA A 256 -3.14 -8.89 -13.73
C ALA A 256 -2.00 -9.51 -14.56
N TYR A 257 -1.98 -10.85 -14.71
CA TYR A 257 -0.92 -11.59 -15.41
C TYR A 257 -1.49 -12.59 -16.41
N PRO A 258 -2.33 -12.14 -17.39
CA PRO A 258 -3.05 -13.05 -18.29
C PRO A 258 -2.15 -13.89 -19.22
N ASN A 259 -0.93 -13.42 -19.47
CA ASN A 259 0.03 -14.02 -20.40
C ASN A 259 1.14 -14.83 -19.69
N THR A 260 0.98 -15.14 -18.41
CA THR A 260 1.96 -15.91 -17.63
C THR A 260 1.44 -17.31 -17.30
N ASN A 261 2.34 -18.20 -16.85
CA ASN A 261 1.92 -19.44 -16.20
C ASN A 261 1.35 -19.09 -14.81
N GLN A 262 0.03 -18.97 -14.73
CA GLN A 262 -0.68 -18.50 -13.53
C GLN A 262 -0.44 -19.41 -12.32
N GLU A 263 -0.42 -20.73 -12.49
CA GLU A 263 -0.19 -21.66 -11.39
C GLU A 263 1.23 -21.51 -10.83
N GLU A 264 2.24 -21.39 -11.70
CA GLU A 264 3.62 -21.17 -11.30
C GLU A 264 3.77 -19.83 -10.53
N LYS A 265 3.14 -18.76 -11.04
CA LYS A 265 3.13 -17.46 -10.37
C LYS A 265 2.45 -17.51 -8.99
N ILE A 266 1.35 -18.23 -8.85
CA ILE A 266 0.65 -18.42 -7.57
C ILE A 266 1.56 -19.15 -6.58
N GLU A 267 2.20 -20.25 -7.00
CA GLU A 267 3.10 -21.01 -6.11
C GLU A 267 4.35 -20.22 -5.71
N GLU A 268 4.89 -19.41 -6.62
CA GLU A 268 5.98 -18.50 -6.31
C GLU A 268 5.59 -17.46 -5.24
N LEU A 269 4.41 -16.84 -5.41
CA LEU A 269 3.91 -15.86 -4.44
C LEU A 269 3.63 -16.47 -3.06
N ILE A 270 3.05 -17.67 -3.00
CA ILE A 270 2.78 -18.36 -1.73
C ILE A 270 4.08 -18.55 -0.91
N LYS A 271 5.19 -18.86 -1.57
CA LYS A 271 6.49 -19.08 -0.91
C LYS A 271 7.08 -17.84 -0.24
N GLN A 272 6.73 -16.66 -0.71
CA GLN A 272 7.28 -15.39 -0.19
C GLN A 272 6.35 -14.69 0.81
N HIS A 273 5.13 -15.21 0.99
CA HIS A 273 4.16 -14.68 1.93
C HIS A 273 4.07 -15.53 3.20
N ALA A 274 3.40 -15.01 4.23
CA ALA A 274 3.20 -15.68 5.50
C ALA A 274 2.10 -16.75 5.39
N VAL A 275 2.37 -17.84 4.64
CA VAL A 275 1.39 -18.88 4.32
C VAL A 275 1.93 -20.26 4.67
N GLY A 276 1.19 -20.99 5.50
CA GLY A 276 1.58 -22.33 5.94
C GLY A 276 1.50 -22.50 7.44
N THR A 277 2.44 -23.21 8.04
CA THR A 277 2.59 -23.31 9.50
C THR A 277 3.33 -22.09 10.06
N GLU A 278 3.33 -21.93 11.37
CA GLU A 278 4.03 -20.84 12.05
C GLU A 278 5.55 -20.84 11.76
N ASP A 279 6.17 -22.01 11.74
CA ASP A 279 7.61 -22.15 11.46
C ASP A 279 7.94 -21.80 10.01
N GLU A 280 7.10 -22.21 9.04
CA GLU A 280 7.29 -21.93 7.61
C GLU A 280 7.27 -20.43 7.32
N TYR A 281 6.32 -19.67 7.90
CA TYR A 281 6.21 -18.24 7.59
C TYR A 281 7.34 -17.41 8.21
N TYR A 282 7.84 -17.82 9.37
CA TYR A 282 8.88 -17.04 10.07
C TYR A 282 10.16 -16.94 9.23
N GLU A 283 10.62 -18.05 8.69
CA GLU A 283 11.83 -18.09 7.85
C GLU A 283 11.66 -17.28 6.55
N SER A 284 10.53 -17.44 5.85
CA SER A 284 10.27 -16.71 4.60
C SER A 284 10.15 -15.20 4.81
N SER A 285 9.49 -14.76 5.88
CA SER A 285 9.32 -13.34 6.20
C SER A 285 10.64 -12.69 6.59
N LYS A 286 11.46 -13.36 7.38
CA LYS A 286 12.77 -12.84 7.79
C LYS A 286 13.68 -12.59 6.59
N GLU A 287 13.82 -13.57 5.71
CA GLU A 287 14.61 -13.44 4.48
C GLU A 287 14.12 -12.27 3.62
N ALA A 288 12.80 -12.14 3.45
CA ALA A 288 12.21 -11.09 2.64
C ALA A 288 12.49 -9.68 3.19
N LEU A 289 12.39 -9.49 4.50
CA LEU A 289 12.65 -8.22 5.14
C LEU A 289 14.12 -7.79 5.08
N GLU A 290 15.03 -8.74 5.30
CA GLU A 290 16.48 -8.52 5.20
C GLU A 290 16.88 -8.09 3.77
N LYS A 291 16.38 -8.78 2.75
CA LYS A 291 16.69 -8.51 1.34
C LYS A 291 16.13 -7.18 0.81
N THR A 292 15.06 -6.68 1.40
CA THR A 292 14.38 -5.46 0.94
C THR A 292 14.61 -4.25 1.84
N GLY A 293 15.36 -4.39 2.92
CA GLY A 293 15.61 -3.32 3.89
C GLY A 293 14.34 -2.75 4.53
N SER A 294 13.26 -3.54 4.55
CA SER A 294 11.96 -3.08 5.03
C SER A 294 11.89 -3.11 6.54
N LYS A 295 11.36 -2.04 7.13
CA LYS A 295 11.14 -1.90 8.57
C LYS A 295 9.66 -1.77 8.93
N ASN A 296 8.79 -1.58 7.95
CA ASN A 296 7.34 -1.54 8.10
C ASN A 296 6.71 -2.75 7.41
N VAL A 297 6.12 -3.64 8.17
CA VAL A 297 5.44 -4.85 7.68
C VAL A 297 3.94 -4.61 7.68
N LEU A 298 3.31 -4.79 6.52
CA LEU A 298 1.88 -4.64 6.36
C LEU A 298 1.25 -6.01 6.17
N LEU A 299 0.36 -6.40 7.05
CA LEU A 299 -0.26 -7.73 7.08
C LEU A 299 -1.69 -7.67 6.51
N SER A 300 -2.03 -8.58 5.59
CA SER A 300 -3.39 -8.80 5.13
C SER A 300 -3.85 -10.20 5.52
N PHE A 301 -4.98 -10.28 6.21
CA PHE A 301 -5.60 -11.53 6.68
C PHE A 301 -6.81 -11.94 5.84
N GLU A 302 -7.05 -11.29 4.71
CA GLU A 302 -8.26 -11.41 3.89
C GLU A 302 -8.39 -12.76 3.13
N SER A 303 -7.35 -13.59 3.11
CA SER A 303 -7.41 -14.91 2.48
C SER A 303 -8.22 -15.94 3.26
N MET A 304 -8.57 -15.62 4.50
CA MET A 304 -9.30 -16.50 5.43
C MET A 304 -10.77 -16.09 5.46
N THR A 305 -11.65 -17.07 5.29
CA THR A 305 -13.11 -16.86 5.33
C THR A 305 -13.71 -16.98 6.71
N ASN A 306 -12.95 -17.55 7.67
CA ASN A 306 -13.41 -17.74 9.05
C ASN A 306 -12.99 -16.54 9.91
N LYS A 307 -13.94 -15.67 10.24
CA LYS A 307 -13.71 -14.46 11.04
C LYS A 307 -13.08 -14.73 12.41
N SER A 308 -13.46 -15.84 13.09
CA SER A 308 -12.84 -16.22 14.38
C SER A 308 -11.35 -16.54 14.19
N ALA A 309 -11.01 -17.30 13.15
CA ALA A 309 -9.60 -17.62 12.86
C ALA A 309 -8.77 -16.38 12.49
N VAL A 310 -9.37 -15.41 11.81
CA VAL A 310 -8.71 -14.11 11.55
C VAL A 310 -8.41 -13.39 12.86
N ILE A 311 -9.36 -13.33 13.79
CA ILE A 311 -9.17 -12.69 15.10
C ILE A 311 -8.08 -13.41 15.89
N ASP A 312 -8.06 -14.74 15.89
CA ASP A 312 -7.05 -15.55 16.59
C ASP A 312 -5.65 -15.28 16.03
N LEU A 313 -5.51 -15.15 14.70
CA LEU A 313 -4.24 -14.78 14.07
C LEU A 313 -3.81 -13.35 14.40
N ILE A 314 -4.73 -12.39 14.36
CA ILE A 314 -4.43 -11.00 14.76
C ILE A 314 -3.92 -10.97 16.19
N ASN A 315 -4.55 -11.71 17.12
CA ASN A 315 -4.12 -11.81 18.50
C ASN A 315 -2.72 -12.46 18.63
N MET A 316 -2.46 -13.53 17.87
CA MET A 316 -1.14 -14.17 17.84
C MET A 316 -0.06 -13.21 17.37
N PHE A 317 -0.28 -12.49 16.26
CA PHE A 317 0.66 -11.48 15.77
C PHE A 317 0.84 -10.34 16.77
N ASN A 318 -0.23 -9.88 17.41
CA ASN A 318 -0.17 -8.83 18.42
C ASN A 318 0.75 -9.22 19.59
N GLU A 319 0.63 -10.43 20.12
CA GLU A 319 1.53 -10.93 21.17
C GLU A 319 2.99 -11.02 20.71
N LYS A 320 3.25 -11.44 19.47
CA LYS A 320 4.60 -11.47 18.92
C LYS A 320 5.19 -10.05 18.74
N ILE A 321 4.40 -9.10 18.25
CA ILE A 321 4.81 -7.68 18.11
C ILE A 321 5.14 -7.10 19.49
N LYS A 322 4.28 -7.31 20.48
CA LYS A 322 4.46 -6.86 21.85
C LYS A 322 5.76 -7.41 22.47
N ASN A 323 6.06 -8.67 22.24
CA ASN A 323 7.25 -9.33 22.78
C ASN A 323 8.52 -9.12 21.93
N LYS A 324 8.46 -8.31 20.87
CA LYS A 324 9.58 -8.01 19.95
C LYS A 324 10.24 -9.27 19.39
N LEU A 325 9.44 -10.26 19.03
CA LEU A 325 9.90 -11.54 18.50
C LEU A 325 10.21 -11.52 16.99
N TYR A 326 10.45 -10.33 16.42
CA TYR A 326 10.82 -10.09 15.01
C TYR A 326 12.13 -9.30 14.89
#